data_6d691898dbeaa49d8a0e1c3a1555bad3
#
_entry.id   6d691898dbeaa49d8a0e1c3a1555bad3
#
_cell.length_a   1.000
_cell.length_b   1.000
_cell.length_c   1.000
_cell.angle_alpha   90.00
_cell.angle_beta   90.00
_cell.angle_gamma   90.00
#
_symmetry.space_group_name_H-M   'P 1'
#
loop_
_entity.id
_entity.type
_entity.pdbx_description
1 polymer ?
#
loop_
_entity_poly.entity_id
_entity_poly.type
_entity_poly.pdbx_seq_one_letter_code
_entity_poly.pdbx_strand_id
1 'polypeptide(L)'
;DVKISNLPSDIASSTHVVLPGQGAFKSCIDGLTSIDGMIKALKKFALIQKKPFLGICVGMQLLATDSEENGKHKGLNWIPGHIKKLPNKNLKMPHMGWNEVVPKKTSERDFFIEENNYYFVHSYYFQCENANNILAHTNYGIDFASIVSKENIYGVQFHPEKSSNQGLKLIKNFIEL
;
A
#
# COMPACT_ATOMS: atom_id res chain seq x y z
N ASP A 1 17.01 -1.63 -13.93
CA ASP A 1 17.19 -0.17 -13.75
C ASP A 1 15.99 0.43 -13.01
N VAL A 2 16.23 1.33 -12.08
CA VAL A 2 15.19 2.05 -11.32
C VAL A 2 15.17 3.50 -11.76
N LYS A 3 13.98 4.03 -12.05
CA LYS A 3 13.77 5.44 -12.40
C LYS A 3 12.76 6.08 -11.44
N ILE A 4 13.15 7.18 -10.82
CA ILE A 4 12.21 8.06 -10.09
C ILE A 4 11.67 9.08 -11.08
N SER A 5 10.35 9.14 -11.24
CA SER A 5 9.72 9.98 -12.25
C SER A 5 8.31 10.42 -11.84
N ASN A 6 7.91 11.57 -12.36
CA ASN A 6 6.55 12.08 -12.34
C ASN A 6 5.94 12.19 -13.76
N LEU A 7 6.55 11.53 -14.75
CA LEU A 7 6.09 11.59 -16.13
C LEU A 7 5.20 10.36 -16.46
N PRO A 8 3.97 10.56 -16.95
CA PRO A 8 3.08 9.46 -17.37
C PRO A 8 3.68 8.55 -18.44
N SER A 9 4.56 9.08 -19.31
CA SER A 9 5.26 8.30 -20.33
C SER A 9 6.18 7.23 -19.74
N ASP A 10 6.80 7.51 -18.60
CA ASP A 10 7.69 6.56 -17.94
C ASP A 10 6.92 5.36 -17.35
N ILE A 11 5.68 5.60 -16.87
CA ILE A 11 4.80 4.52 -16.43
C ILE A 11 4.50 3.55 -17.58
N ALA A 12 4.26 4.08 -18.79
CA ALA A 12 3.93 3.24 -19.95
C ALA A 12 5.06 2.29 -20.35
N SER A 13 6.31 2.71 -20.19
CA SER A 13 7.51 1.94 -20.53
C SER A 13 8.02 1.01 -19.40
N SER A 14 7.48 1.16 -18.18
CA SER A 14 7.91 0.37 -17.02
C SER A 14 7.41 -1.07 -17.06
N THR A 15 8.16 -1.98 -16.43
CA THR A 15 7.72 -3.35 -16.14
C THR A 15 6.99 -3.42 -14.80
N HIS A 16 7.44 -2.68 -13.80
CA HIS A 16 6.91 -2.58 -12.45
C HIS A 16 6.72 -1.12 -12.06
N VAL A 17 5.72 -0.83 -11.22
CA VAL A 17 5.51 0.50 -10.66
C VAL A 17 5.40 0.40 -9.15
N VAL A 18 6.17 1.25 -8.47
CA VAL A 18 6.04 1.47 -7.02
C VAL A 18 5.49 2.88 -6.80
N LEU A 19 4.39 2.97 -6.08
CA LEU A 19 3.79 4.24 -5.66
C LEU A 19 4.07 4.45 -4.16
N PRO A 20 5.11 5.18 -3.79
CA PRO A 20 5.32 5.59 -2.41
C PRO A 20 4.34 6.71 -2.04
N GLY A 21 4.10 6.91 -0.74
CA GLY A 21 3.32 8.04 -0.27
C GLY A 21 3.70 8.39 1.16
N GLN A 22 3.82 9.69 1.44
CA GLN A 22 4.09 10.23 2.78
C GLN A 22 3.22 11.45 3.04
N GLY A 23 2.86 11.67 4.31
CA GLY A 23 2.00 12.78 4.72
C GLY A 23 0.52 12.39 4.70
N ALA A 24 -0.37 13.35 4.45
CA ALA A 24 -1.81 13.15 4.50
C ALA A 24 -2.35 12.56 3.19
N PHE A 25 -3.36 11.69 3.30
CA PHE A 25 -4.04 11.06 2.17
C PHE A 25 -4.46 12.08 1.09
N LYS A 26 -5.13 13.17 1.53
CA LYS A 26 -5.61 14.20 0.59
C LYS A 26 -4.46 14.82 -0.20
N SER A 27 -3.37 15.17 0.44
CA SER A 27 -2.22 15.77 -0.23
C SER A 27 -1.61 14.83 -1.27
N CYS A 28 -1.54 13.53 -0.95
CA CYS A 28 -1.01 12.52 -1.87
C CYS A 28 -1.93 12.30 -3.08
N ILE A 29 -3.26 12.19 -2.87
CA ILE A 29 -4.19 11.98 -3.99
C ILE A 29 -4.29 13.23 -4.87
N ASP A 30 -4.31 14.43 -4.28
CA ASP A 30 -4.33 15.70 -5.02
C ASP A 30 -3.04 15.85 -5.85
N GLY A 31 -1.86 15.58 -5.24
CA GLY A 31 -0.58 15.60 -5.94
C GLY A 31 -0.55 14.63 -7.13
N LEU A 32 -1.05 13.41 -6.94
CA LEU A 32 -1.11 12.42 -8.01
C LEU A 32 -2.07 12.82 -9.14
N THR A 33 -3.23 13.38 -8.80
CA THR A 33 -4.26 13.79 -9.75
C THR A 33 -3.94 15.10 -10.46
N SER A 34 -3.10 15.96 -9.88
CA SER A 34 -2.67 17.22 -10.49
C SER A 34 -1.74 17.04 -11.70
N ILE A 35 -1.11 15.88 -11.83
CA ILE A 35 -0.25 15.57 -12.96
C ILE A 35 -1.13 15.08 -14.12
N ASP A 36 -1.19 15.89 -15.18
CA ASP A 36 -2.02 15.56 -16.35
C ASP A 36 -1.64 14.20 -16.95
N GLY A 37 -2.65 13.36 -17.19
CA GLY A 37 -2.49 12.02 -17.72
C GLY A 37 -1.98 10.95 -16.75
N MET A 38 -1.52 11.29 -15.53
CA MET A 38 -0.94 10.33 -14.60
C MET A 38 -1.92 9.23 -14.19
N ILE A 39 -3.12 9.60 -13.76
CA ILE A 39 -4.16 8.61 -13.36
C ILE A 39 -4.52 7.69 -14.53
N LYS A 40 -4.59 8.23 -15.75
CA LYS A 40 -4.85 7.44 -16.96
C LYS A 40 -3.72 6.45 -17.24
N ALA A 41 -2.46 6.88 -17.10
CA ALA A 41 -1.29 6.02 -17.30
C ALA A 41 -1.25 4.89 -16.26
N LEU A 42 -1.43 5.21 -14.97
CA LEU A 42 -1.45 4.23 -13.88
C LEU A 42 -2.61 3.22 -14.03
N LYS A 43 -3.82 3.68 -14.39
CA LYS A 43 -4.96 2.79 -14.67
C LYS A 43 -4.67 1.85 -15.84
N LYS A 44 -4.10 2.38 -16.92
CA LYS A 44 -3.71 1.55 -18.08
C LYS A 44 -2.70 0.49 -17.66
N PHE A 45 -1.67 0.88 -16.90
CA PHE A 45 -0.62 -0.01 -16.41
C PHE A 45 -1.18 -1.12 -15.50
N ALA A 46 -1.84 -0.73 -14.40
CA ALA A 46 -2.24 -1.66 -13.35
C ALA A 46 -3.52 -2.45 -13.68
N LEU A 47 -4.55 -1.79 -14.25
CA LEU A 47 -5.86 -2.40 -14.41
C LEU A 47 -6.07 -3.05 -15.80
N ILE A 48 -5.45 -2.48 -16.85
CA ILE A 48 -5.64 -2.97 -18.22
C ILE A 48 -4.50 -3.92 -18.60
N GLN A 49 -3.25 -3.48 -18.43
CA GLN A 49 -2.06 -4.29 -18.78
C GLN A 49 -1.72 -5.33 -17.70
N LYS A 50 -2.33 -5.23 -16.51
CA LYS A 50 -2.11 -6.15 -15.39
C LYS A 50 -0.63 -6.30 -14.99
N LYS A 51 0.14 -5.22 -15.12
CA LYS A 51 1.54 -5.21 -14.71
C LYS A 51 1.67 -5.03 -13.19
N PRO A 52 2.73 -5.57 -12.54
CA PRO A 52 2.92 -5.48 -11.10
C PRO A 52 2.95 -4.05 -10.56
N PHE A 53 2.10 -3.78 -9.57
CA PHE A 53 1.95 -2.48 -8.93
C PHE A 53 2.05 -2.62 -7.41
N LEU A 54 2.88 -1.81 -6.76
CA LEU A 54 3.05 -1.79 -5.30
C LEU A 54 2.80 -0.39 -4.73
N GLY A 55 1.80 -0.27 -3.86
CA GLY A 55 1.61 0.92 -3.02
C GLY A 55 2.33 0.78 -1.67
N ILE A 56 3.08 1.79 -1.24
CA ILE A 56 3.79 1.79 0.05
C ILE A 56 3.22 2.89 0.95
N CYS A 57 2.84 2.53 2.18
CA CYS A 57 2.30 3.40 3.21
C CYS A 57 1.07 4.17 2.69
N VAL A 58 1.12 5.49 2.54
CA VAL A 58 0.00 6.25 1.96
C VAL A 58 -0.28 5.78 0.52
N GLY A 59 0.73 5.36 -0.25
CA GLY A 59 0.55 4.78 -1.59
C GLY A 59 -0.34 3.52 -1.58
N MET A 60 -0.26 2.66 -0.55
CA MET A 60 -1.23 1.59 -0.31
C MET A 60 -2.61 2.15 -0.02
N GLN A 61 -2.70 3.16 0.85
CA GLN A 61 -3.97 3.75 1.24
C GLN A 61 -4.72 4.38 0.05
N LEU A 62 -4.00 4.98 -0.89
CA LEU A 62 -4.59 5.54 -2.12
C LEU A 62 -5.34 4.49 -2.96
N LEU A 63 -5.05 3.20 -2.82
CA LEU A 63 -5.75 2.12 -3.53
C LEU A 63 -7.20 1.94 -3.07
N ALA A 64 -7.54 2.44 -1.86
CA ALA A 64 -8.87 2.32 -1.26
C ALA A 64 -9.96 3.08 -2.03
N THR A 65 -11.21 2.81 -1.69
CA THR A 65 -12.39 3.54 -2.19
C THR A 65 -12.38 4.98 -1.69
N ASP A 66 -12.15 5.17 -0.39
CA ASP A 66 -12.09 6.49 0.24
C ASP A 66 -11.26 6.48 1.54
N SER A 67 -11.03 7.69 2.06
CA SER A 67 -10.38 7.93 3.34
C SER A 67 -11.17 8.96 4.15
N GLU A 68 -11.19 8.78 5.49
CA GLU A 68 -11.76 9.74 6.44
C GLU A 68 -10.71 10.68 7.05
N GLU A 69 -9.45 10.61 6.60
CA GLU A 69 -8.38 11.46 7.10
C GLU A 69 -8.62 12.93 6.76
N ASN A 70 -8.82 13.76 7.80
CA ASN A 70 -9.11 15.20 7.66
C ASN A 70 -10.31 15.52 6.75
N GLY A 71 -11.33 14.65 6.77
CA GLY A 71 -12.52 14.74 5.94
C GLY A 71 -12.68 13.54 5.01
N LYS A 72 -13.73 13.52 4.20
CA LYS A 72 -13.99 12.41 3.29
C LYS A 72 -13.36 12.67 1.92
N HIS A 73 -12.40 11.82 1.53
CA HIS A 73 -11.65 11.95 0.27
C HIS A 73 -11.73 10.66 -0.53
N LYS A 74 -11.99 10.77 -1.85
CA LYS A 74 -12.00 9.61 -2.75
C LYS A 74 -10.58 9.12 -3.01
N GLY A 75 -10.39 7.79 -3.00
CA GLY A 75 -9.18 7.11 -3.45
C GLY A 75 -9.28 6.65 -4.91
N LEU A 76 -8.34 5.78 -5.29
CA LEU A 76 -8.29 5.19 -6.64
C LEU A 76 -9.36 4.10 -6.85
N ASN A 77 -9.88 3.52 -5.76
CA ASN A 77 -10.88 2.44 -5.76
C ASN A 77 -10.44 1.21 -6.56
N TRP A 78 -9.16 0.82 -6.42
CA TRP A 78 -8.63 -0.38 -7.06
C TRP A 78 -8.80 -1.62 -6.18
N ILE A 79 -8.66 -1.44 -4.87
CA ILE A 79 -8.98 -2.44 -3.85
C ILE A 79 -10.11 -1.86 -2.99
N PRO A 80 -11.34 -2.44 -3.02
CA PRO A 80 -12.47 -1.91 -2.25
C PRO A 80 -12.21 -1.93 -0.74
N GLY A 81 -12.47 -0.79 -0.10
CA GLY A 81 -12.27 -0.60 1.33
C GLY A 81 -12.11 0.88 1.70
N HIS A 82 -11.96 1.14 2.99
CA HIS A 82 -11.97 2.47 3.56
C HIS A 82 -10.74 2.72 4.42
N ILE A 83 -10.14 3.88 4.31
CA ILE A 83 -9.06 4.27 5.21
C ILE A 83 -9.67 4.90 6.45
N LYS A 84 -9.44 4.24 7.59
CA LYS A 84 -10.00 4.57 8.91
C LYS A 84 -8.91 4.95 9.89
N LYS A 85 -9.25 5.80 10.86
CA LYS A 85 -8.34 6.14 11.95
C LYS A 85 -8.17 4.96 12.90
N LEU A 86 -6.93 4.68 13.30
CA LEU A 86 -6.67 3.69 14.35
C LEU A 86 -7.34 4.16 15.66
N PRO A 87 -8.04 3.26 16.38
CA PRO A 87 -8.70 3.63 17.62
C PRO A 87 -7.67 3.96 18.69
N ASN A 88 -7.90 5.06 19.40
CA ASN A 88 -7.11 5.40 20.57
C ASN A 88 -7.52 4.49 21.75
N LYS A 89 -6.77 3.41 21.97
CA LYS A 89 -6.93 2.47 23.08
C LYS A 89 -5.78 2.63 24.09
N ASN A 90 -5.45 3.84 24.47
CA ASN A 90 -4.30 4.17 25.31
C ASN A 90 -2.94 3.82 24.69
N LEU A 91 -2.89 3.66 23.37
CA LEU A 91 -1.67 3.44 22.60
C LEU A 91 -1.13 4.76 22.07
N LYS A 92 0.19 4.83 21.88
CA LYS A 92 0.82 6.02 21.28
C LYS A 92 0.38 6.16 19.83
N MET A 93 0.04 7.37 19.43
CA MET A 93 -0.29 7.71 18.04
C MET A 93 0.68 8.75 17.51
N PRO A 94 1.21 8.57 16.31
CA PRO A 94 0.97 7.45 15.36
C PRO A 94 1.51 6.11 15.86
N HIS A 95 1.04 5.00 15.29
CA HIS A 95 1.72 3.70 15.37
C HIS A 95 3.07 3.88 14.68
N MET A 96 4.13 3.94 15.47
CA MET A 96 5.49 4.21 15.00
C MET A 96 6.46 3.22 15.63
N GLY A 97 7.22 2.51 14.79
CA GLY A 97 8.23 1.55 15.22
C GLY A 97 8.08 0.20 14.56
N TRP A 98 8.84 -0.76 15.08
CA TRP A 98 8.83 -2.14 14.62
C TRP A 98 7.62 -2.88 15.19
N ASN A 99 6.92 -3.61 14.34
CA ASN A 99 5.81 -4.46 14.73
C ASN A 99 5.72 -5.67 13.83
N GLU A 100 5.13 -6.73 14.34
CA GLU A 100 5.00 -8.01 13.68
C GLU A 100 3.96 -7.95 12.55
N VAL A 101 4.30 -8.54 11.43
CA VAL A 101 3.41 -8.78 10.29
C VAL A 101 3.20 -10.27 10.16
N VAL A 102 1.96 -10.72 10.34
CA VAL A 102 1.57 -12.12 10.31
C VAL A 102 0.88 -12.42 8.97
N PRO A 103 1.50 -13.21 8.08
CA PRO A 103 0.89 -13.62 6.82
C PRO A 103 -0.36 -14.49 7.04
N LYS A 104 -1.32 -14.37 6.15
CA LYS A 104 -2.50 -15.21 6.12
C LYS A 104 -2.15 -16.55 5.47
N LYS A 105 -2.23 -17.67 6.22
CA LYS A 105 -1.76 -19.01 5.82
C LYS A 105 -2.47 -19.67 4.62
N THR A 106 -3.36 -18.99 3.93
CA THR A 106 -4.21 -19.58 2.88
C THR A 106 -4.07 -18.93 1.51
N SER A 107 -3.04 -18.11 1.30
CA SER A 107 -2.90 -17.43 0.03
C SER A 107 -1.92 -18.18 -0.88
N GLU A 108 -2.29 -18.38 -2.13
CA GLU A 108 -1.38 -18.85 -3.20
C GLU A 108 -0.18 -17.90 -3.42
N ARG A 109 -0.10 -16.82 -2.61
CA ARG A 109 0.89 -15.76 -2.64
C ARG A 109 1.75 -15.70 -1.38
N ASP A 110 1.88 -16.83 -0.66
CA ASP A 110 2.69 -16.94 0.57
C ASP A 110 4.18 -16.63 0.34
N PHE A 111 4.63 -16.67 -0.91
CA PHE A 111 6.01 -16.31 -1.28
C PHE A 111 6.31 -14.81 -1.18
N PHE A 112 5.28 -13.94 -1.13
CA PHE A 112 5.48 -12.49 -1.14
C PHE A 112 6.08 -11.98 0.16
N ILE A 113 5.72 -12.57 1.30
CA ILE A 113 6.16 -12.13 2.63
C ILE A 113 6.29 -13.29 3.61
N GLU A 114 7.25 -13.16 4.52
CA GLU A 114 7.40 -14.02 5.69
C GLU A 114 6.94 -13.29 6.96
N GLU A 115 6.50 -14.07 7.97
CA GLU A 115 6.23 -13.56 9.31
C GLU A 115 7.50 -12.95 9.89
N ASN A 116 7.46 -11.65 10.18
CA ASN A 116 8.62 -10.93 10.69
C ASN A 116 8.18 -9.53 11.20
N ASN A 117 9.13 -8.80 11.80
CA ASN A 117 8.93 -7.41 12.19
C ASN A 117 9.27 -6.46 11.04
N TYR A 118 8.40 -5.46 10.85
CA TYR A 118 8.57 -4.39 9.86
C TYR A 118 8.37 -3.03 10.52
N TYR A 119 8.89 -1.98 9.88
CA TYR A 119 8.81 -0.63 10.42
C TYR A 119 7.56 0.11 9.93
N PHE A 120 6.75 0.56 10.89
CA PHE A 120 5.51 1.30 10.66
C PHE A 120 5.63 2.76 11.08
N VAL A 121 4.91 3.65 10.40
CA VAL A 121 4.61 5.00 10.85
C VAL A 121 3.28 5.46 10.22
N HIS A 122 2.16 5.27 10.94
CA HIS A 122 0.84 5.64 10.43
C HIS A 122 -0.17 5.83 11.57
N SER A 123 -1.23 6.63 11.30
CA SER A 123 -2.37 6.82 12.20
C SER A 123 -3.67 6.28 11.63
N TYR A 124 -3.67 5.93 10.35
CA TYR A 124 -4.82 5.40 9.62
C TYR A 124 -4.47 4.04 9.03
N TYR A 125 -5.48 3.18 8.89
CA TYR A 125 -5.33 1.81 8.38
C TYR A 125 -6.34 1.51 7.30
N PHE A 126 -6.05 0.50 6.48
CA PHE A 126 -6.93 0.01 5.43
C PHE A 126 -7.93 -1.00 6.00
N GLN A 127 -9.22 -0.65 6.01
CA GLN A 127 -10.32 -1.56 6.28
C GLN A 127 -10.83 -2.12 4.95
N CYS A 128 -10.40 -3.33 4.58
CA CYS A 128 -10.85 -3.99 3.37
C CYS A 128 -12.31 -4.42 3.47
N GLU A 129 -13.09 -4.22 2.40
CA GLU A 129 -14.45 -4.77 2.28
C GLU A 129 -14.43 -6.29 2.05
N ASN A 130 -13.42 -6.80 1.33
CA ASN A 130 -13.26 -8.22 1.06
C ASN A 130 -12.02 -8.76 1.80
N ALA A 131 -12.24 -9.70 2.72
CA ALA A 131 -11.17 -10.32 3.49
C ALA A 131 -10.16 -11.11 2.62
N ASN A 132 -10.52 -11.50 1.40
CA ASN A 132 -9.61 -12.15 0.47
C ASN A 132 -8.54 -11.20 -0.10
N ASN A 133 -8.75 -9.90 0.03
CA ASN A 133 -7.77 -8.90 -0.36
C ASN A 133 -6.70 -8.66 0.72
N ILE A 134 -6.82 -9.28 1.89
CA ILE A 134 -5.85 -9.14 2.98
C ILE A 134 -4.86 -10.30 2.92
N LEU A 135 -3.58 -10.00 2.71
CA LEU A 135 -2.50 -11.01 2.72
C LEU A 135 -1.82 -11.16 4.09
N ALA A 136 -1.79 -10.10 4.88
CA ALA A 136 -1.18 -10.12 6.20
C ALA A 136 -1.85 -9.13 7.15
N HIS A 137 -1.75 -9.43 8.44
CA HIS A 137 -2.26 -8.61 9.53
C HIS A 137 -1.15 -8.18 10.47
N THR A 138 -1.42 -7.08 11.18
CA THR A 138 -0.62 -6.59 12.30
C THR A 138 -1.57 -6.15 13.40
N ASN A 139 -1.21 -6.41 14.67
CA ASN A 139 -1.98 -5.94 15.81
C ASN A 139 -1.42 -4.63 16.37
N TYR A 140 -2.28 -3.61 16.51
CA TYR A 140 -2.01 -2.39 17.26
C TYR A 140 -3.30 -1.89 17.91
N GLY A 141 -3.71 -2.58 18.98
CA GLY A 141 -4.99 -2.37 19.64
C GLY A 141 -6.20 -2.90 18.89
N ILE A 142 -6.08 -3.08 17.60
CA ILE A 142 -6.93 -3.84 16.69
C ILE A 142 -6.07 -4.60 15.70
N ASP A 143 -6.59 -5.66 15.13
CA ASP A 143 -5.99 -6.29 13.96
C ASP A 143 -6.36 -5.47 12.72
N PHE A 144 -5.33 -5.05 11.97
CA PHE A 144 -5.52 -4.32 10.72
C PHE A 144 -4.74 -4.97 9.57
N ALA A 145 -5.18 -4.74 8.34
CA ALA A 145 -4.48 -5.20 7.16
C ALA A 145 -3.14 -4.47 7.01
N SER A 146 -2.04 -5.17 7.19
CA SER A 146 -0.68 -4.66 6.95
C SER A 146 -0.21 -4.89 5.52
N ILE A 147 -0.79 -5.88 4.82
CA ILE A 147 -0.62 -6.09 3.38
C ILE A 147 -1.98 -6.38 2.75
N VAL A 148 -2.26 -5.69 1.64
CA VAL A 148 -3.43 -5.94 0.80
C VAL A 148 -3.00 -6.32 -0.60
N SER A 149 -3.84 -7.11 -1.30
CA SER A 149 -3.64 -7.38 -2.71
C SER A 149 -4.95 -7.64 -3.45
N LYS A 150 -4.91 -7.35 -4.75
CA LYS A 150 -5.93 -7.76 -5.70
C LYS A 150 -5.28 -7.97 -7.06
N GLU A 151 -5.29 -9.22 -7.54
CA GLU A 151 -4.62 -9.59 -8.79
C GLU A 151 -3.11 -9.22 -8.78
N ASN A 152 -2.69 -8.28 -9.63
CA ASN A 152 -1.32 -7.79 -9.78
C ASN A 152 -1.01 -6.55 -8.93
N ILE A 153 -1.98 -6.08 -8.13
CA ILE A 153 -1.87 -4.88 -7.31
C ILE A 153 -1.62 -5.28 -5.87
N TYR A 154 -0.57 -4.75 -5.28
CA TYR A 154 -0.15 -4.97 -3.90
C TYR A 154 -0.08 -3.65 -3.15
N GLY A 155 -0.29 -3.71 -1.85
CA GLY A 155 -0.08 -2.57 -0.96
C GLY A 155 0.47 -3.02 0.39
N VAL A 156 1.43 -2.28 0.93
CA VAL A 156 2.01 -2.51 2.25
C VAL A 156 1.89 -1.26 3.12
N GLN A 157 1.43 -1.40 4.37
CA GLN A 157 1.28 -0.26 5.28
C GLN A 157 2.60 0.17 5.91
N PHE A 158 3.50 -0.77 6.12
CA PHE A 158 4.85 -0.51 6.63
C PHE A 158 5.77 0.03 5.53
N HIS A 159 6.97 0.43 5.93
CA HIS A 159 8.03 0.92 5.06
C HIS A 159 9.06 -0.19 4.80
N PRO A 160 8.99 -0.92 3.69
CA PRO A 160 9.96 -1.97 3.39
C PRO A 160 11.39 -1.43 3.28
N GLU A 161 11.57 -0.21 2.78
CA GLU A 161 12.87 0.45 2.68
C GLU A 161 13.50 0.78 4.04
N LYS A 162 12.70 0.76 5.13
CA LYS A 162 13.14 0.95 6.53
C LYS A 162 13.10 -0.34 7.34
N SER A 163 12.77 -1.45 6.71
CA SER A 163 12.51 -2.73 7.39
C SER A 163 13.65 -3.74 7.23
N SER A 164 14.91 -3.27 7.16
CA SER A 164 16.10 -4.12 7.12
C SER A 164 16.04 -5.19 6.00
N ASN A 165 16.60 -6.37 6.23
CA ASN A 165 16.71 -7.44 5.23
C ASN A 165 15.36 -8.00 4.78
N GLN A 166 14.38 -8.13 5.69
CA GLN A 166 13.04 -8.61 5.34
C GLN A 166 12.29 -7.63 4.43
N GLY A 167 12.50 -6.32 4.62
CA GLY A 167 11.96 -5.31 3.71
C GLY A 167 12.60 -5.37 2.32
N LEU A 168 13.93 -5.56 2.26
CA LEU A 168 14.64 -5.75 0.98
C LEU A 168 14.19 -7.04 0.28
N LYS A 169 13.96 -8.13 1.03
CA LYS A 169 13.44 -9.39 0.49
C LYS A 169 12.05 -9.20 -0.13
N LEU A 170 11.15 -8.45 0.54
CA LEU A 170 9.83 -8.13 -0.01
C LEU A 170 9.95 -7.36 -1.34
N ILE A 171 10.80 -6.33 -1.39
CA ILE A 171 11.04 -5.56 -2.62
C ILE A 171 11.58 -6.47 -3.73
N LYS A 172 12.54 -7.36 -3.39
CA LYS A 172 13.07 -8.34 -4.35
C LYS A 172 11.97 -9.25 -4.87
N ASN A 173 11.16 -9.84 -3.99
CA ASN A 173 10.03 -10.70 -4.37
C ASN A 173 9.04 -9.98 -5.29
N PHE A 174 8.80 -8.67 -5.05
CA PHE A 174 7.96 -7.86 -5.93
C PHE A 174 8.57 -7.65 -7.32
N ILE A 175 9.89 -7.46 -7.41
CA ILE A 175 10.59 -7.26 -8.70
C ILE A 175 10.65 -8.56 -9.52
N GLU A 176 10.54 -9.71 -8.87
CA GLU A 176 10.57 -11.04 -9.52
C GLU A 176 9.18 -11.50 -10.00
N LEU A 177 8.12 -10.71 -9.80
CA LEU A 177 6.77 -10.96 -10.36
C LEU A 177 6.74 -10.69 -11.87
#